data_439a18b216deb33e85aeec70e74843fe
#
_entry.id   439a18b216deb33e85aeec70e74843fe
#
_cell.length_a   1.000
_cell.length_b   1.000
_cell.length_c   1.000
_cell.angle_alpha   90.00
_cell.angle_beta   90.00
_cell.angle_gamma   90.00
#
_symmetry.space_group_name_H-M   'P 1'
#
loop_
_entity.id
_entity.type
_entity.pdbx_description
1 polymer ?
#
loop_
_entity_poly.entity_id
_entity_poly.type
_entity_poly.pdbx_seq_one_letter_code
_entity_poly.pdbx_strand_id
1 'polypeptide(L)'
;GEPFNAEAVKFTFDRLLGEEGARGPQRSNYTAISHVEVIDDHTVDFFLYQPDPVLLTKLAGYGAMIVPPNYIKEHGDDYFNTNPVGTGPFQVVDYTPRSDVKLEAFADHWGGAPKLDSVTYRFISEPSTAVAELQSGRVDIVLPPTIPIGMIKSINDHPNTEVVSVASPTVEALRFNTQTGITADERVRQAII
;
A
#
# COMPACT_ATOMS: atom_id res chain seq x y z
N GLY A 1 0.91 -13.93 18.62
CA GLY A 1 1.61 -13.69 17.35
C GLY A 1 2.60 -14.79 17.06
N GLU A 2 3.05 -14.88 15.83
CA GLU A 2 4.11 -15.79 15.43
C GLU A 2 5.40 -15.00 15.13
N PRO A 3 6.59 -15.63 15.18
CA PRO A 3 7.85 -14.94 14.96
C PRO A 3 7.99 -14.46 13.51
N PHE A 4 8.55 -13.27 13.33
CA PHE A 4 9.06 -12.82 12.04
C PHE A 4 10.45 -13.44 11.84
N ASN A 5 10.59 -14.36 10.88
CA ASN A 5 11.81 -15.11 10.62
C ASN A 5 11.99 -15.37 9.11
N ALA A 6 13.06 -16.08 8.74
CA ALA A 6 13.38 -16.42 7.36
C ALA A 6 12.28 -17.24 6.67
N GLU A 7 11.61 -18.14 7.39
CA GLU A 7 10.48 -18.90 6.85
C GLU A 7 9.29 -18.01 6.48
N ALA A 8 9.00 -16.97 7.28
CA ALA A 8 7.95 -16.02 6.96
C ALA A 8 8.27 -15.22 5.67
N VAL A 9 9.54 -14.85 5.48
CA VAL A 9 10.01 -14.20 4.25
C VAL A 9 9.83 -15.12 3.05
N LYS A 10 10.35 -16.36 3.14
CA LYS A 10 10.20 -17.36 2.07
C LYS A 10 8.73 -17.60 1.73
N PHE A 11 7.89 -17.86 2.71
CA PHE A 11 6.44 -18.07 2.51
C PHE A 11 5.79 -16.90 1.77
N THR A 12 6.11 -15.67 2.17
CA THR A 12 5.55 -14.47 1.54
C THR A 12 5.92 -14.39 0.06
N PHE A 13 7.18 -14.65 -0.30
CA PHE A 13 7.62 -14.57 -1.68
C PHE A 13 7.19 -15.77 -2.51
N ASP A 14 7.15 -16.98 -1.95
CA ASP A 14 6.59 -18.15 -2.63
C ASP A 14 5.11 -17.90 -3.01
N ARG A 15 4.33 -17.33 -2.09
CA ARG A 15 2.95 -16.92 -2.33
C ARG A 15 2.83 -15.80 -3.37
N LEU A 16 3.66 -14.75 -3.26
CA LEU A 16 3.65 -13.60 -4.19
C LEU A 16 4.02 -14.00 -5.61
N LEU A 17 5.01 -14.87 -5.77
CA LEU A 17 5.52 -15.33 -7.07
C LEU A 17 4.73 -16.50 -7.65
N GLY A 18 3.98 -17.22 -6.81
CA GLY A 18 3.15 -18.36 -7.18
C GLY A 18 1.84 -17.98 -7.89
N GLU A 19 0.95 -18.96 -8.01
CA GLU A 19 -0.36 -18.78 -8.69
C GLU A 19 -1.28 -17.79 -7.97
N GLU A 20 -1.23 -17.74 -6.64
CA GLU A 20 -2.02 -16.82 -5.82
C GLU A 20 -1.65 -15.36 -6.10
N GLY A 21 -0.34 -15.06 -6.13
CA GLY A 21 0.17 -13.73 -6.43
C GLY A 21 -0.04 -13.30 -7.89
N ALA A 22 -0.26 -14.25 -8.80
CA ALA A 22 -0.52 -13.95 -10.21
C ALA A 22 -1.78 -13.11 -10.44
N ARG A 23 -2.72 -13.14 -9.52
CA ARG A 23 -3.96 -12.34 -9.55
C ARG A 23 -3.78 -10.93 -8.99
N GLY A 24 -2.68 -10.69 -8.26
CA GLY A 24 -2.39 -9.41 -7.60
C GLY A 24 -1.52 -8.49 -8.46
N PRO A 25 -1.63 -7.17 -8.27
CA PRO A 25 -0.85 -6.19 -9.05
C PRO A 25 0.63 -6.15 -8.67
N GLN A 26 1.03 -6.70 -7.52
CA GLN A 26 2.37 -6.53 -6.97
C GLN A 26 3.41 -7.49 -7.56
N ARG A 27 3.00 -8.67 -8.02
CA ARG A 27 3.91 -9.66 -8.62
C ARG A 27 4.80 -9.08 -9.71
N SER A 28 4.26 -8.17 -10.54
CA SER A 28 4.99 -7.56 -11.65
C SER A 28 6.24 -6.80 -11.22
N ASN A 29 6.31 -6.33 -9.97
CA ASN A 29 7.46 -5.61 -9.43
C ASN A 29 8.62 -6.56 -9.07
N TYR A 30 8.37 -7.86 -8.89
CA TYR A 30 9.31 -8.84 -8.35
C TYR A 30 9.66 -9.95 -9.35
N THR A 31 9.36 -9.78 -10.62
CA THR A 31 9.62 -10.78 -11.68
C THR A 31 11.10 -11.11 -11.90
N ALA A 32 12.01 -10.28 -11.40
CA ALA A 32 13.43 -10.60 -11.41
C ALA A 32 13.79 -11.71 -10.41
N ILE A 33 12.97 -11.93 -9.36
CA ILE A 33 13.21 -12.97 -8.35
C ILE A 33 12.79 -14.32 -8.91
N SER A 34 13.69 -15.29 -8.87
CA SER A 34 13.43 -16.68 -9.21
C SER A 34 12.75 -17.42 -8.05
N HIS A 35 13.41 -17.37 -6.90
CA HIS A 35 12.95 -18.00 -5.64
C HIS A 35 13.73 -17.45 -4.45
N VAL A 36 13.30 -17.82 -3.24
CA VAL A 36 13.96 -17.48 -1.97
C VAL A 36 14.35 -18.77 -1.26
N GLU A 37 15.57 -18.85 -0.77
CA GLU A 37 16.06 -19.95 0.07
C GLU A 37 16.30 -19.48 1.49
N VAL A 38 15.93 -20.32 2.46
CA VAL A 38 16.24 -20.11 3.88
C VAL A 38 17.60 -20.72 4.17
N ILE A 39 18.52 -19.93 4.68
CA ILE A 39 19.86 -20.37 5.10
C ILE A 39 19.87 -20.72 6.59
N ASP A 40 19.25 -19.85 7.40
CA ASP A 40 19.02 -20.05 8.84
C ASP A 40 17.80 -19.23 9.27
N ASP A 41 17.47 -19.23 10.56
CA ASP A 41 16.28 -18.56 11.11
C ASP A 41 16.19 -17.07 10.79
N HIS A 42 17.32 -16.41 10.46
CA HIS A 42 17.40 -14.96 10.25
C HIS A 42 18.10 -14.58 8.94
N THR A 43 18.42 -15.57 8.10
CA THR A 43 19.14 -15.35 6.83
C THR A 43 18.38 -15.99 5.67
N VAL A 44 18.14 -15.23 4.62
CA VAL A 44 17.58 -15.69 3.35
C VAL A 44 18.42 -15.25 2.18
N ASP A 45 18.48 -16.08 1.15
CA ASP A 45 19.05 -15.76 -0.15
C ASP A 45 17.95 -15.56 -1.19
N PHE A 46 17.98 -14.43 -1.89
CA PHE A 46 17.14 -14.15 -3.05
C PHE A 46 17.88 -14.52 -4.33
N PHE A 47 17.41 -15.53 -5.03
CA PHE A 47 17.94 -15.92 -6.34
C PHE A 47 17.23 -15.16 -7.45
N LEU A 48 17.98 -14.56 -8.35
CA LEU A 48 17.45 -13.74 -9.43
C LEU A 48 17.70 -14.38 -10.79
N TYR A 49 16.75 -14.24 -11.71
CA TYR A 49 16.93 -14.60 -13.12
C TYR A 49 17.94 -13.70 -13.82
N GLN A 50 18.04 -12.44 -13.39
CA GLN A 50 18.97 -11.43 -13.89
C GLN A 50 19.24 -10.39 -12.80
N PRO A 51 20.38 -9.69 -12.84
CA PRO A 51 20.66 -8.61 -11.88
C PRO A 51 19.54 -7.55 -11.86
N ASP A 52 19.07 -7.19 -10.67
CA ASP A 52 18.11 -6.11 -10.47
C ASP A 52 18.69 -5.07 -9.50
N PRO A 53 19.27 -3.98 -10.00
CA PRO A 53 19.96 -2.97 -9.18
C PRO A 53 19.00 -2.20 -8.26
N VAL A 54 17.69 -2.29 -8.50
CA VAL A 54 16.67 -1.61 -7.69
C VAL A 54 15.89 -2.57 -6.80
N LEU A 55 16.32 -3.82 -6.65
CA LEU A 55 15.62 -4.84 -5.86
C LEU A 55 15.39 -4.38 -4.42
N LEU A 56 16.41 -3.83 -3.74
CA LEU A 56 16.26 -3.37 -2.35
C LEU A 56 15.23 -2.25 -2.22
N THR A 57 15.14 -1.36 -3.20
CA THR A 57 14.08 -0.33 -3.24
C THR A 57 12.70 -0.95 -3.41
N LYS A 58 12.57 -1.98 -4.24
CA LYS A 58 11.32 -2.71 -4.41
C LYS A 58 10.92 -3.46 -3.14
N LEU A 59 11.88 -4.06 -2.43
CA LEU A 59 11.65 -4.75 -1.15
C LEU A 59 11.20 -3.79 -0.03
N ALA A 60 11.52 -2.51 -0.13
CA ALA A 60 10.97 -1.48 0.77
C ALA A 60 9.51 -1.08 0.43
N GLY A 61 8.96 -1.57 -0.68
CA GLY A 61 7.59 -1.30 -1.10
C GLY A 61 6.57 -2.21 -0.42
N TYR A 62 5.30 -1.78 -0.41
CA TYR A 62 4.21 -2.51 0.25
C TYR A 62 3.93 -3.91 -0.34
N GLY A 63 4.37 -4.19 -1.56
CA GLY A 63 4.25 -5.54 -2.15
C GLY A 63 5.16 -6.59 -1.52
N ALA A 64 6.16 -6.20 -0.72
CA ALA A 64 7.07 -7.08 -0.01
C ALA A 64 6.82 -7.10 1.51
N MET A 65 5.66 -6.64 1.98
CA MET A 65 5.29 -6.76 3.38
C MET A 65 5.14 -8.24 3.76
N ILE A 66 5.92 -8.65 4.77
CA ILE A 66 5.97 -10.04 5.19
C ILE A 66 4.70 -10.39 5.96
N VAL A 67 4.10 -11.52 5.61
CA VAL A 67 2.85 -12.00 6.20
C VAL A 67 3.07 -13.23 7.08
N PRO A 68 2.21 -13.48 8.10
CA PRO A 68 2.36 -14.55 9.05
C PRO A 68 1.93 -15.92 8.46
N PRO A 69 2.86 -16.88 8.23
CA PRO A 69 2.56 -18.12 7.52
C PRO A 69 1.53 -19.02 8.21
N ASN A 70 1.67 -19.19 9.53
CA ASN A 70 0.80 -20.12 10.27
C ASN A 70 -0.61 -19.55 10.42
N TYR A 71 -0.72 -18.24 10.63
CA TYR A 71 -2.01 -17.56 10.71
C TYR A 71 -2.79 -17.69 9.40
N ILE A 72 -2.12 -17.48 8.25
CA ILE A 72 -2.77 -17.63 6.95
C ILE A 72 -3.14 -19.08 6.64
N LYS A 73 -2.27 -20.04 6.97
CA LYS A 73 -2.56 -21.47 6.80
C LYS A 73 -3.75 -21.94 7.65
N GLU A 74 -3.91 -21.39 8.85
CA GLU A 74 -4.99 -21.75 9.78
C GLU A 74 -6.32 -21.13 9.38
N HIS A 75 -6.33 -19.84 9.01
CA HIS A 75 -7.56 -19.07 8.80
C HIS A 75 -7.94 -18.85 7.35
N GLY A 76 -6.98 -18.96 6.44
CA GLY A 76 -7.16 -18.69 5.01
C GLY A 76 -7.07 -17.21 4.62
N ASP A 77 -6.97 -16.96 3.32
CA ASP A 77 -6.78 -15.63 2.74
C ASP A 77 -7.97 -14.70 2.96
N ASP A 78 -9.19 -15.19 2.81
CA ASP A 78 -10.39 -14.37 2.97
C ASP A 78 -10.51 -13.81 4.39
N TYR A 79 -10.16 -14.62 5.39
CA TYR A 79 -10.11 -14.18 6.78
C TYR A 79 -8.97 -13.18 6.99
N PHE A 80 -7.76 -13.47 6.48
CA PHE A 80 -6.61 -12.59 6.59
C PHE A 80 -6.86 -11.21 5.95
N ASN A 81 -7.60 -11.14 4.85
CA ASN A 81 -7.93 -9.88 4.17
C ASN A 81 -8.78 -8.93 5.02
N THR A 82 -9.54 -9.46 5.97
CA THR A 82 -10.39 -8.67 6.88
C THR A 82 -9.83 -8.59 8.31
N ASN A 83 -8.91 -9.48 8.66
CA ASN A 83 -8.25 -9.55 9.96
C ASN A 83 -6.72 -9.63 9.79
N PRO A 84 -6.09 -8.60 9.19
CA PRO A 84 -4.67 -8.64 8.90
C PRO A 84 -3.83 -8.59 10.17
N VAL A 85 -2.75 -9.35 10.18
CA VAL A 85 -1.71 -9.35 11.21
C VAL A 85 -0.38 -9.00 10.55
N GLY A 86 0.40 -8.15 11.19
CA GLY A 86 1.70 -7.70 10.68
C GLY A 86 2.62 -7.24 11.80
N THR A 87 3.71 -6.57 11.44
CA THR A 87 4.76 -6.09 12.36
C THR A 87 4.75 -4.56 12.53
N GLY A 88 3.65 -3.91 12.16
CA GLY A 88 3.48 -2.46 12.25
C GLY A 88 3.24 -1.95 13.67
N PRO A 89 3.36 -0.62 13.87
CA PRO A 89 3.16 0.01 15.19
C PRO A 89 1.69 0.06 15.63
N PHE A 90 0.77 -0.31 14.78
CA PHE A 90 -0.66 -0.35 15.08
C PHE A 90 -1.26 -1.70 14.68
N GLN A 91 -2.27 -2.15 15.43
CA GLN A 91 -3.03 -3.37 15.18
C GLN A 91 -4.44 -3.02 14.71
N VAL A 92 -4.95 -3.73 13.72
CA VAL A 92 -6.34 -3.59 13.26
C VAL A 92 -7.26 -4.19 14.32
N VAL A 93 -8.20 -3.38 14.82
CA VAL A 93 -9.20 -3.81 15.81
C VAL A 93 -10.61 -3.86 15.23
N ASP A 94 -10.85 -3.12 14.15
CA ASP A 94 -12.13 -3.14 13.43
C ASP A 94 -11.91 -2.77 11.97
N TYR A 95 -12.57 -3.49 11.07
CA TYR A 95 -12.56 -3.21 9.64
C TYR A 95 -13.95 -3.36 9.05
N THR A 96 -14.54 -2.25 8.67
CA THR A 96 -15.79 -2.22 7.92
C THR A 96 -15.50 -1.88 6.45
N PRO A 97 -15.63 -2.85 5.52
CA PRO A 97 -15.34 -2.62 4.10
C PRO A 97 -16.04 -1.37 3.54
N ARG A 98 -15.27 -0.51 2.85
CA ARG A 98 -15.74 0.75 2.25
C ARG A 98 -16.22 1.82 3.24
N SER A 99 -16.09 1.61 4.52
CA SER A 99 -16.42 2.56 5.59
C SER A 99 -15.17 3.04 6.31
N ASP A 100 -14.59 2.19 7.13
CA ASP A 100 -13.46 2.56 7.96
C ASP A 100 -12.58 1.37 8.37
N VAL A 101 -11.35 1.69 8.77
CA VAL A 101 -10.42 0.78 9.47
C VAL A 101 -9.99 1.45 10.75
N LYS A 102 -10.19 0.79 11.89
CA LYS A 102 -9.75 1.26 13.20
C LYS A 102 -8.52 0.50 13.65
N LEU A 103 -7.55 1.24 14.10
CA LEU A 103 -6.25 0.75 14.55
C LEU A 103 -5.99 1.22 15.97
N GLU A 104 -5.45 0.34 16.79
CA GLU A 104 -4.95 0.67 18.13
C GLU A 104 -3.43 0.52 18.20
N ALA A 105 -2.81 1.30 19.06
CA ALA A 105 -1.37 1.29 19.27
C ALA A 105 -0.89 -0.07 19.76
N PHE A 106 0.19 -0.59 19.17
CA PHE A 106 0.90 -1.75 19.68
C PHE A 106 2.02 -1.27 20.61
N ALA A 107 1.78 -1.33 21.92
CA ALA A 107 2.71 -0.82 22.92
C ALA A 107 4.08 -1.54 22.90
N ASP A 108 4.09 -2.83 22.57
CA ASP A 108 5.29 -3.69 22.51
C ASP A 108 5.94 -3.70 21.11
N HIS A 109 5.66 -2.68 20.27
CA HIS A 109 6.25 -2.60 18.94
C HIS A 109 7.80 -2.54 19.03
N TRP A 110 8.48 -3.29 18.16
CA TRP A 110 9.95 -3.42 18.14
C TRP A 110 10.71 -2.10 17.97
N GLY A 111 10.12 -1.10 17.32
CA GLY A 111 10.66 0.25 17.16
C GLY A 111 10.24 1.22 18.28
N GLY A 112 9.59 0.73 19.33
CA GLY A 112 9.00 1.52 20.42
C GLY A 112 7.52 1.81 20.21
N ALA A 113 6.82 2.09 21.30
CA ALA A 113 5.40 2.41 21.28
C ALA A 113 5.11 3.65 20.41
N PRO A 114 4.06 3.65 19.58
CA PRO A 114 3.67 4.83 18.82
C PRO A 114 3.19 5.95 19.76
N LYS A 115 3.22 7.19 19.26
CA LYS A 115 2.80 8.38 20.04
C LYS A 115 1.29 8.57 20.07
N LEU A 116 0.56 7.97 19.14
CA LEU A 116 -0.90 8.02 19.08
C LEU A 116 -1.44 6.73 19.67
N ASP A 117 -2.53 6.81 20.43
CA ASP A 117 -3.20 5.64 20.99
C ASP A 117 -4.00 4.87 19.93
N SER A 118 -4.55 5.57 18.96
CA SER A 118 -5.34 4.98 17.88
C SER A 118 -5.29 5.80 16.60
N VAL A 119 -5.61 5.15 15.47
CA VAL A 119 -5.79 5.77 14.15
C VAL A 119 -7.03 5.18 13.51
N THR A 120 -7.91 6.04 12.96
CA THR A 120 -9.06 5.60 12.17
C THR A 120 -8.93 6.10 10.74
N TYR A 121 -8.86 5.19 9.78
CA TYR A 121 -8.97 5.52 8.35
C TYR A 121 -10.42 5.44 7.93
N ARG A 122 -10.96 6.54 7.40
CA ARG A 122 -12.34 6.64 6.86
C ARG A 122 -12.29 6.75 5.34
N PHE A 123 -13.08 5.92 4.65
CA PHE A 123 -13.19 5.93 3.20
C PHE A 123 -14.29 6.90 2.77
N ILE A 124 -13.91 8.10 2.39
CA ILE A 124 -14.81 9.15 1.92
C ILE A 124 -14.57 9.33 0.42
N SER A 125 -15.50 8.87 -0.40
CA SER A 125 -15.35 8.87 -1.86
C SER A 125 -15.61 10.23 -2.50
N GLU A 126 -16.41 11.11 -1.85
CA GLU A 126 -16.73 12.42 -2.40
C GLU A 126 -15.79 13.49 -1.83
N PRO A 127 -14.99 14.17 -2.69
CA PRO A 127 -13.99 15.15 -2.25
C PRO A 127 -14.57 16.31 -1.43
N SER A 128 -15.73 16.83 -1.82
CA SER A 128 -16.39 17.94 -1.10
C SER A 128 -16.79 17.54 0.32
N THR A 129 -17.22 16.29 0.49
CA THR A 129 -17.53 15.72 1.81
C THR A 129 -16.27 15.58 2.66
N ALA A 130 -15.17 15.07 2.07
CA ALA A 130 -13.90 14.94 2.79
C ALA A 130 -13.37 16.30 3.28
N VAL A 131 -13.46 17.35 2.44
CA VAL A 131 -13.08 18.71 2.82
C VAL A 131 -14.00 19.26 3.92
N ALA A 132 -15.31 19.05 3.85
CA ALA A 132 -16.23 19.49 4.88
C ALA A 132 -16.00 18.78 6.23
N GLU A 133 -15.67 17.48 6.21
CA GLU A 133 -15.29 16.71 7.40
C GLU A 133 -14.00 17.27 8.03
N LEU A 134 -13.00 17.63 7.22
CA LEU A 134 -11.76 18.26 7.66
C LEU A 134 -12.04 19.63 8.30
N GLN A 135 -12.78 20.51 7.63
CA GLN A 135 -13.11 21.84 8.12
C GLN A 135 -13.95 21.84 9.40
N SER A 136 -14.77 20.80 9.58
CA SER A 136 -15.56 20.62 10.81
C SER A 136 -14.81 19.90 11.95
N GLY A 137 -13.56 19.47 11.73
CA GLY A 137 -12.77 18.75 12.72
C GLY A 137 -13.22 17.30 12.96
N ARG A 138 -14.00 16.71 12.04
CA ARG A 138 -14.42 15.30 12.12
C ARG A 138 -13.38 14.33 11.52
N VAL A 139 -12.45 14.85 10.74
CA VAL A 139 -11.21 14.19 10.35
C VAL A 139 -10.04 15.16 10.53
N ASP A 140 -8.89 14.64 10.88
CA ASP A 140 -7.70 15.44 11.14
C ASP A 140 -6.83 15.61 9.88
N ILE A 141 -6.85 14.64 8.98
CA ILE A 141 -6.03 14.61 7.75
C ILE A 141 -6.86 14.07 6.60
N VAL A 142 -6.77 14.70 5.44
CA VAL A 142 -7.25 14.17 4.16
C VAL A 142 -6.05 13.92 3.24
N LEU A 143 -5.94 12.67 2.73
CA LEU A 143 -4.81 12.24 1.91
C LEU A 143 -5.12 12.34 0.40
N PRO A 144 -4.10 12.63 -0.44
CA PRO A 144 -4.25 12.53 -1.89
C PRO A 144 -4.65 11.11 -2.33
N PRO A 145 -5.33 10.94 -3.48
CA PRO A 145 -5.69 11.95 -4.48
C PRO A 145 -7.04 12.63 -4.25
N THR A 146 -7.56 12.61 -3.03
CA THR A 146 -8.95 13.00 -2.70
C THR A 146 -9.22 14.50 -2.90
N ILE A 147 -8.19 15.38 -2.85
CA ILE A 147 -8.38 16.82 -2.90
C ILE A 147 -8.16 17.36 -4.32
N PRO A 148 -9.22 17.82 -5.04
CA PRO A 148 -9.07 18.53 -6.31
C PRO A 148 -8.33 19.87 -6.11
N ILE A 149 -7.51 20.24 -7.08
CA ILE A 149 -6.73 21.49 -7.06
C ILE A 149 -7.64 22.71 -6.84
N GLY A 150 -8.84 22.72 -7.40
CA GLY A 150 -9.81 23.81 -7.22
C GLY A 150 -10.29 24.03 -5.78
N MET A 151 -10.10 23.04 -4.87
CA MET A 151 -10.49 23.16 -3.46
C MET A 151 -9.36 23.66 -2.55
N ILE A 152 -8.12 23.72 -3.03
CA ILE A 152 -6.95 24.13 -2.23
C ILE A 152 -7.18 25.50 -1.59
N LYS A 153 -7.70 26.46 -2.39
CA LYS A 153 -7.95 27.82 -1.87
C LYS A 153 -8.95 27.80 -0.71
N SER A 154 -10.06 27.11 -0.83
CA SER A 154 -11.09 27.08 0.23
C SER A 154 -10.59 26.38 1.51
N ILE A 155 -9.68 25.41 1.39
CA ILE A 155 -9.06 24.76 2.54
C ILE A 155 -8.12 25.73 3.24
N ASN A 156 -7.26 26.46 2.50
CA ASN A 156 -6.31 27.40 3.05
C ASN A 156 -6.94 28.70 3.58
N ASP A 157 -8.10 29.08 3.09
CA ASP A 157 -8.87 30.23 3.59
C ASP A 157 -9.59 29.91 4.93
N HIS A 158 -9.71 28.64 5.30
CA HIS A 158 -10.33 28.22 6.54
C HIS A 158 -9.31 28.31 7.72
N PRO A 159 -9.69 28.88 8.89
CA PRO A 159 -8.73 29.23 9.94
C PRO A 159 -7.98 28.05 10.58
N ASN A 160 -8.53 26.84 10.49
CA ASN A 160 -8.00 25.65 11.17
C ASN A 160 -7.51 24.56 10.19
N THR A 161 -7.43 24.86 8.90
CA THR A 161 -7.00 23.85 7.90
C THR A 161 -5.97 24.45 6.94
N GLU A 162 -5.05 23.63 6.48
CA GLU A 162 -4.04 23.99 5.49
C GLU A 162 -3.75 22.85 4.53
N VAL A 163 -3.27 23.17 3.34
CA VAL A 163 -2.74 22.19 2.40
C VAL A 163 -1.22 22.18 2.48
N VAL A 164 -0.65 21.07 2.93
CA VAL A 164 0.78 20.83 2.90
C VAL A 164 1.17 20.21 1.57
N SER A 165 2.00 20.88 0.80
CA SER A 165 2.46 20.43 -0.52
C SER A 165 3.92 20.01 -0.45
N VAL A 166 4.22 18.81 -0.97
CA VAL A 166 5.59 18.32 -1.09
C VAL A 166 5.87 17.93 -2.53
N ALA A 167 7.11 18.13 -2.98
CA ALA A 167 7.53 17.66 -4.28
C ALA A 167 7.45 16.14 -4.35
N SER A 168 6.81 15.62 -5.40
CA SER A 168 6.67 14.18 -5.65
C SER A 168 7.36 13.81 -6.96
N PRO A 169 8.03 12.65 -7.06
CA PRO A 169 8.53 12.12 -8.33
C PRO A 169 7.41 11.52 -9.20
N THR A 170 6.16 11.58 -8.75
CA THR A 170 5.01 11.05 -9.50
C THR A 170 4.69 11.95 -10.69
N VAL A 171 4.56 11.35 -11.86
CA VAL A 171 4.16 12.03 -13.10
C VAL A 171 2.76 11.56 -13.47
N GLU A 172 1.86 12.51 -13.70
CA GLU A 172 0.59 12.21 -14.34
C GLU A 172 0.81 12.11 -15.86
N ALA A 173 0.35 11.01 -16.44
CA ALA A 173 0.52 10.77 -17.87
C ALA A 173 -0.74 10.18 -18.50
N LEU A 174 -1.05 10.63 -19.71
CA LEU A 174 -2.02 9.97 -20.57
C LEU A 174 -1.37 8.72 -21.19
N ARG A 175 -1.95 7.56 -20.94
CA ARG A 175 -1.53 6.31 -21.56
C ARG A 175 -2.48 5.94 -22.69
N PHE A 176 -1.94 5.77 -23.89
CA PHE A 176 -2.71 5.33 -25.05
C PHE A 176 -2.57 3.83 -25.27
N ASN A 177 -3.68 3.18 -25.65
CA ASN A 177 -3.59 1.85 -26.21
C ASN A 177 -3.03 1.97 -27.65
N THR A 178 -1.79 1.51 -27.84
CA THR A 178 -1.10 1.59 -29.13
C THR A 178 -1.31 0.36 -30.01
N GLN A 179 -2.00 -0.65 -29.53
CA GLN A 179 -2.22 -1.91 -30.24
C GLN A 179 -3.57 -1.96 -30.95
N THR A 180 -4.61 -1.36 -30.38
CA THR A 180 -5.97 -1.43 -30.91
C THR A 180 -6.73 -0.11 -30.73
N GLY A 181 -7.81 0.06 -31.52
CA GLY A 181 -8.68 1.23 -31.46
C GLY A 181 -8.10 2.47 -32.14
N ILE A 182 -8.76 3.61 -31.99
CA ILE A 182 -8.41 4.86 -32.68
C ILE A 182 -7.01 5.37 -32.30
N THR A 183 -6.55 5.08 -31.10
CA THR A 183 -5.22 5.48 -30.59
C THR A 183 -4.08 4.56 -31.04
N ALA A 184 -4.37 3.50 -31.81
CA ALA A 184 -3.34 2.72 -32.50
C ALA A 184 -2.68 3.54 -33.63
N ASP A 185 -3.41 4.48 -34.24
CA ASP A 185 -2.85 5.43 -35.21
C ASP A 185 -2.02 6.50 -34.52
N GLU A 186 -0.74 6.63 -34.92
CA GLU A 186 0.19 7.59 -34.37
C GLU A 186 -0.28 9.04 -34.55
N ARG A 187 -0.90 9.36 -35.70
CA ARG A 187 -1.42 10.70 -36.00
C ARG A 187 -2.50 11.14 -35.00
N VAL A 188 -3.32 10.17 -34.55
CA VAL A 188 -4.34 10.45 -33.53
C VAL A 188 -3.68 10.76 -32.19
N ARG A 189 -2.65 9.99 -31.80
CA ARG A 189 -1.90 10.29 -30.57
C ARG A 189 -1.21 11.64 -30.61
N GLN A 190 -0.60 12.00 -31.76
CA GLN A 190 0.03 13.30 -31.94
C GLN A 190 -0.97 14.49 -31.91
N ALA A 191 -2.21 14.25 -32.32
CA ALA A 191 -3.25 15.31 -32.32
C ALA A 191 -3.85 15.55 -30.90
N ILE A 192 -3.58 14.66 -29.93
CA ILE A 192 -4.08 14.77 -28.55
C ILE A 192 -3.06 15.49 -27.64
N ILE A 193 -1.78 15.47 -28.02
CA ILE A 193 -0.67 16.12 -27.29
C ILE A 193 -0.53 17.59 -27.74
#